data_e767d7ace9ace933b35fb0269011a677
#
_entry.id   e767d7ace9ace933b35fb0269011a677
#
_cell.length_a   1.000
_cell.length_b   1.000
_cell.length_c   1.000
_cell.angle_alpha   90.00
_cell.angle_beta   90.00
_cell.angle_gamma   90.00
#
_symmetry.space_group_name_H-M   'P 1'
#
loop_
_entity.id
_entity.type
_entity.pdbx_description
1 polymer ?
#
loop_
_entity_poly.entity_id
_entity_poly.type
_entity_poly.pdbx_seq_one_letter_code
_entity_poly.pdbx_strand_id
1 'polypeptide(L)'
;STGHYYSDDKGNWYYKDANGENLKGAQTIDGQNVYFENNGRQVKGDFAEDGYYYDGNSGQRVTNSYVRRGASLWFYVDAEGRKLFGEQTINNQDVYFDQNYGTQVKGNFASNGYYYDEDSGARVDFGKNQFVKVDNNWYYVDNQGKIVKGAQTIDG
;
A
#
# COMPACT_ATOMS: atom_id res chain seq x y z
N SER A 1 37.14 10.41 5.46
CA SER A 1 36.67 10.25 4.17
C SER A 1 35.24 9.81 4.16
N THR A 2 34.66 10.24 3.18
CA THR A 2 33.24 10.06 3.10
C THR A 2 32.90 9.38 1.80
N GLY A 3 31.83 8.61 1.86
CA GLY A 3 31.29 8.06 0.67
C GLY A 3 30.50 9.08 -0.13
N HIS A 4 29.93 8.64 -1.22
CA HIS A 4 29.12 9.50 -2.07
C HIS A 4 28.10 8.68 -2.87
N TYR A 5 26.98 9.34 -3.17
CA TYR A 5 25.99 8.81 -4.09
C TYR A 5 26.46 8.97 -5.52
N TYR A 6 26.06 8.01 -6.37
CA TYR A 6 26.22 8.12 -7.82
C TYR A 6 25.07 7.37 -8.50
N SER A 7 24.81 7.68 -9.75
CA SER A 7 23.76 7.04 -10.52
C SER A 7 24.32 6.43 -11.78
N ASP A 8 23.64 5.39 -12.27
CA ASP A 8 23.95 4.83 -13.57
C ASP A 8 23.10 5.50 -14.67
N ASP A 9 23.28 5.07 -15.89
CA ASP A 9 22.58 5.64 -17.05
C ASP A 9 21.10 5.24 -17.12
N LYS A 10 20.68 4.32 -16.26
CA LYS A 10 19.26 3.89 -16.16
C LYS A 10 18.54 4.61 -15.03
N GLY A 11 19.20 5.53 -14.32
CA GLY A 11 18.61 6.24 -13.21
C GLY A 11 18.62 5.50 -11.89
N ASN A 12 19.34 4.40 -11.78
CA ASN A 12 19.52 3.70 -10.51
C ASN A 12 20.59 4.40 -9.67
N TRP A 13 20.34 4.48 -8.36
CA TRP A 13 21.24 5.13 -7.42
C TRP A 13 21.99 4.12 -6.58
N TYR A 14 23.23 4.45 -6.25
CA TYR A 14 24.16 3.65 -5.47
C TYR A 14 24.90 4.57 -4.51
N TYR A 15 25.51 3.98 -3.49
CA TYR A 15 26.37 4.73 -2.59
C TYR A 15 27.67 3.99 -2.42
N LYS A 16 28.78 4.65 -2.74
CA LYS A 16 30.14 4.12 -2.51
C LYS A 16 30.62 4.57 -1.16
N ASP A 17 31.17 3.64 -0.37
CA ASP A 17 31.79 3.99 0.89
C ASP A 17 33.21 4.51 0.67
N ALA A 18 33.90 4.78 1.76
CA ALA A 18 35.27 5.31 1.71
C ALA A 18 36.27 4.37 1.05
N ASN A 19 35.95 3.07 1.02
CA ASN A 19 36.80 2.05 0.41
C ASN A 19 36.46 1.80 -1.06
N GLY A 20 35.51 2.55 -1.61
CA GLY A 20 35.09 2.40 -2.99
C GLY A 20 34.11 1.26 -3.23
N GLU A 21 33.52 0.71 -2.18
CA GLU A 21 32.56 -0.38 -2.29
C GLU A 21 31.14 0.14 -2.14
N ASN A 22 30.19 -0.47 -2.89
CA ASN A 22 28.79 -0.12 -2.80
C ASN A 22 28.20 -0.64 -1.49
N LEU A 23 27.48 0.22 -0.79
CA LEU A 23 26.73 -0.17 0.40
C LEU A 23 25.57 -1.09 0.02
N LYS A 24 25.19 -1.94 0.98
CA LYS A 24 24.10 -2.92 0.84
C LYS A 24 23.28 -2.94 2.13
N GLY A 25 22.00 -3.32 1.99
CA GLY A 25 21.11 -3.43 3.13
C GLY A 25 20.66 -2.09 3.68
N ALA A 26 20.15 -2.12 4.92
CA ALA A 26 19.66 -0.93 5.60
C ALA A 26 20.84 -0.09 6.08
N GLN A 27 20.81 1.20 5.78
CA GLN A 27 21.87 2.14 6.10
C GLN A 27 21.27 3.45 6.62
N THR A 28 22.06 4.17 7.42
CA THR A 28 21.72 5.53 7.81
C THR A 28 22.78 6.45 7.21
N ILE A 29 22.35 7.34 6.31
CA ILE A 29 23.26 8.25 5.61
C ILE A 29 22.73 9.68 5.78
N ASP A 30 23.54 10.54 6.38
CA ASP A 30 23.16 11.93 6.65
C ASP A 30 21.82 12.04 7.41
N GLY A 31 21.62 11.13 8.36
CA GLY A 31 20.42 11.09 9.18
C GLY A 31 19.20 10.46 8.53
N GLN A 32 19.30 9.97 7.28
CA GLN A 32 18.22 9.33 6.58
C GLN A 32 18.38 7.82 6.59
N ASN A 33 17.29 7.11 6.88
CA ASN A 33 17.25 5.65 6.79
C ASN A 33 16.93 5.26 5.35
N VAL A 34 17.87 4.59 4.71
CA VAL A 34 17.79 4.18 3.29
C VAL A 34 18.09 2.70 3.16
N TYR A 35 17.83 2.13 1.99
CA TYR A 35 18.06 0.70 1.76
C TYR A 35 18.66 0.46 0.38
N PHE A 36 19.67 -0.41 0.33
CA PHE A 36 20.32 -0.82 -0.91
C PHE A 36 20.15 -2.33 -1.09
N GLU A 37 19.79 -2.76 -2.27
CA GLU A 37 19.67 -4.17 -2.60
C GLU A 37 21.05 -4.84 -2.59
N ASN A 38 21.07 -6.17 -2.74
CA ASN A 38 22.32 -6.91 -2.73
C ASN A 38 23.26 -6.53 -3.86
N ASN A 39 22.72 -6.00 -4.95
CA ASN A 39 23.54 -5.47 -6.06
C ASN A 39 23.95 -4.02 -5.86
N GLY A 40 23.61 -3.42 -4.73
CA GLY A 40 23.90 -2.02 -4.40
C GLY A 40 22.88 -1.02 -4.85
N ARG A 41 21.85 -1.41 -5.61
CA ARG A 41 20.84 -0.47 -6.12
C ARG A 41 19.97 0.02 -4.98
N GLN A 42 19.83 1.35 -4.84
CA GLN A 42 18.98 1.94 -3.82
C GLN A 42 17.51 1.68 -4.12
N VAL A 43 16.75 1.26 -3.09
CA VAL A 43 15.30 1.10 -3.19
C VAL A 43 14.64 2.45 -3.07
N LYS A 44 13.86 2.83 -4.07
CA LYS A 44 13.08 4.07 -4.11
C LYS A 44 11.71 3.80 -4.69
N GLY A 45 10.66 4.25 -4.00
CA GLY A 45 9.30 4.10 -4.48
C GLY A 45 8.78 2.67 -4.40
N ASP A 46 9.31 1.87 -3.49
CA ASP A 46 8.93 0.47 -3.33
C ASP A 46 9.25 -0.02 -1.92
N PHE A 47 8.75 -1.21 -1.61
CA PHE A 47 9.13 -1.94 -0.41
C PHE A 47 10.44 -2.67 -0.65
N ALA A 48 11.32 -2.59 0.33
CA ALA A 48 12.57 -3.33 0.31
C ALA A 48 12.39 -4.71 0.95
N GLU A 49 13.43 -5.52 0.88
CA GLU A 49 13.42 -6.87 1.44
C GLU A 49 13.18 -6.86 2.96
N ASP A 50 13.54 -5.77 3.64
CA ASP A 50 13.29 -5.61 5.07
C ASP A 50 11.82 -5.32 5.41
N GLY A 51 10.96 -5.17 4.39
CA GLY A 51 9.53 -4.94 4.54
C GLY A 51 9.12 -3.48 4.70
N TYR A 52 10.07 -2.54 4.71
CA TYR A 52 9.76 -1.12 4.79
C TYR A 52 9.69 -0.48 3.40
N TYR A 53 8.88 0.57 3.30
CA TYR A 53 8.77 1.36 2.08
C TYR A 53 9.76 2.52 2.12
N TYR A 54 10.42 2.75 1.00
CA TYR A 54 11.39 3.83 0.85
C TYR A 54 10.91 4.80 -0.21
N ASP A 55 10.93 6.09 0.13
CA ASP A 55 10.34 7.15 -0.67
C ASP A 55 10.92 7.21 -2.08
N GLY A 56 10.04 7.49 -3.07
CA GLY A 56 10.42 7.51 -4.47
C GLY A 56 11.40 8.62 -4.84
N ASN A 57 11.43 9.70 -4.09
CA ASN A 57 12.35 10.83 -4.34
C ASN A 57 13.59 10.75 -3.47
N SER A 58 13.41 10.69 -2.16
CA SER A 58 14.52 10.78 -1.20
C SER A 58 15.17 9.43 -0.92
N GLY A 59 14.45 8.33 -1.11
CA GLY A 59 14.89 7.01 -0.68
C GLY A 59 14.76 6.79 0.82
N GLN A 60 14.21 7.75 1.57
CA GLN A 60 14.06 7.61 3.02
C GLN A 60 12.90 6.69 3.37
N ARG A 61 13.06 5.89 4.43
CA ARG A 61 11.99 5.06 4.96
C ARG A 61 10.79 5.93 5.37
N VAL A 62 9.60 5.46 5.02
CA VAL A 62 8.34 6.19 5.24
C VAL A 62 7.59 5.60 6.42
N THR A 63 6.99 6.46 7.25
CA THR A 63 6.11 6.06 8.37
C THR A 63 4.84 6.90 8.35
N ASN A 64 3.77 6.37 8.94
CA ASN A 64 2.48 7.08 9.14
C ASN A 64 1.96 7.73 7.87
N SER A 65 1.91 6.98 6.77
CA SER A 65 1.55 7.59 5.49
C SER A 65 1.03 6.55 4.51
N TYR A 66 0.21 7.02 3.57
CA TYR A 66 -0.07 6.26 2.36
C TYR A 66 1.18 6.25 1.49
N VAL A 67 1.43 5.11 0.86
CA VAL A 67 2.52 4.93 -0.09
C VAL A 67 1.99 4.23 -1.33
N ARG A 68 2.66 4.44 -2.46
CA ARG A 68 2.23 3.87 -3.73
C ARG A 68 3.37 3.10 -4.37
N ARG A 69 3.07 1.91 -4.84
CA ARG A 69 3.98 1.12 -5.67
C ARG A 69 3.44 1.10 -7.11
N GLY A 70 4.27 1.53 -8.06
CA GLY A 70 3.83 1.67 -9.44
C GLY A 70 2.75 2.72 -9.59
N ALA A 71 1.85 2.52 -10.57
CA ALA A 71 0.86 3.53 -10.93
C ALA A 71 -0.38 3.51 -10.02
N SER A 72 -0.73 2.34 -9.44
CA SER A 72 -2.06 2.21 -8.84
C SER A 72 -2.13 1.39 -7.56
N LEU A 73 -1.03 0.85 -7.06
CA LEU A 73 -1.06 0.02 -5.86
C LEU A 73 -0.78 0.87 -4.63
N TRP A 74 -1.81 1.09 -3.83
CA TRP A 74 -1.72 1.89 -2.62
C TRP A 74 -1.64 1.01 -1.38
N PHE A 75 -0.88 1.47 -0.39
CA PHE A 75 -0.69 0.84 0.90
C PHE A 75 -0.69 1.93 1.97
N TYR A 76 -0.84 1.54 3.21
CA TYR A 76 -0.59 2.45 4.32
C TYR A 76 0.42 1.83 5.27
N VAL A 77 1.40 2.61 5.68
CA VAL A 77 2.39 2.17 6.66
C VAL A 77 2.19 2.93 7.97
N ASP A 78 2.34 2.22 9.08
CA ASP A 78 2.07 2.74 10.43
C ASP A 78 3.28 3.51 11.00
N ALA A 79 3.22 3.79 12.30
CA ALA A 79 4.28 4.54 12.98
C ALA A 79 5.62 3.83 12.95
N GLU A 80 5.61 2.51 12.85
CA GLU A 80 6.83 1.69 12.76
C GLU A 80 7.23 1.42 11.31
N GLY A 81 6.47 1.94 10.33
CA GLY A 81 6.74 1.70 8.92
C GLY A 81 6.17 0.40 8.39
N ARG A 82 5.31 -0.29 9.15
CA ARG A 82 4.74 -1.57 8.75
C ARG A 82 3.44 -1.38 8.00
N LYS A 83 3.18 -2.23 6.99
CA LYS A 83 1.91 -2.24 6.27
C LYS A 83 0.75 -2.50 7.20
N LEU A 84 -0.38 -1.84 6.95
CA LEU A 84 -1.65 -2.18 7.56
C LEU A 84 -2.39 -3.20 6.69
N PHE A 85 -3.23 -4.02 7.35
CA PHE A 85 -4.03 -5.07 6.72
C PHE A 85 -5.46 -5.01 7.24
N GLY A 86 -6.41 -5.46 6.43
CA GLY A 86 -7.80 -5.57 6.84
C GLY A 86 -8.50 -4.23 6.98
N GLU A 87 -9.54 -4.20 7.82
CA GLU A 87 -10.33 -3.00 8.07
C GLU A 87 -9.54 -2.02 8.92
N GLN A 88 -9.51 -0.77 8.47
CA GLN A 88 -8.82 0.31 9.18
C GLN A 88 -9.66 1.59 9.11
N THR A 89 -9.45 2.48 10.06
CA THR A 89 -10.01 3.82 10.02
C THR A 89 -8.85 4.81 9.98
N ILE A 90 -8.75 5.55 8.88
CA ILE A 90 -7.67 6.49 8.65
C ILE A 90 -8.28 7.84 8.27
N ASN A 91 -7.95 8.89 9.01
CA ASN A 91 -8.48 10.23 8.78
C ASN A 91 -10.03 10.25 8.74
N ASN A 92 -10.66 9.51 9.65
CA ASN A 92 -12.11 9.37 9.77
C ASN A 92 -12.78 8.67 8.59
N GLN A 93 -12.01 7.97 7.76
CA GLN A 93 -12.55 7.15 6.68
C GLN A 93 -12.32 5.67 6.99
N ASP A 94 -13.36 4.86 6.81
CA ASP A 94 -13.23 3.42 6.87
C ASP A 94 -12.68 2.93 5.54
N VAL A 95 -11.53 2.26 5.58
CA VAL A 95 -10.82 1.77 4.41
C VAL A 95 -10.47 0.30 4.62
N TYR A 96 -10.02 -0.36 3.56
CA TYR A 96 -9.67 -1.78 3.65
C TYR A 96 -8.40 -2.08 2.87
N PHE A 97 -7.52 -2.83 3.50
CA PHE A 97 -6.28 -3.31 2.87
C PHE A 97 -6.32 -4.83 2.79
N ASP A 98 -5.93 -5.38 1.64
CA ASP A 98 -5.91 -6.81 1.42
C ASP A 98 -5.18 -7.52 2.57
N GLN A 99 -5.77 -8.61 3.07
CA GLN A 99 -5.24 -9.29 4.26
C GLN A 99 -3.92 -10.01 4.00
N ASN A 100 -3.63 -10.34 2.76
CA ASN A 100 -2.40 -11.05 2.41
C ASN A 100 -1.30 -10.11 1.95
N TYR A 101 -1.65 -9.10 1.14
CA TYR A 101 -0.66 -8.24 0.48
C TYR A 101 -0.64 -6.81 1.01
N GLY A 102 -1.71 -6.37 1.68
CA GLY A 102 -1.81 -5.01 2.19
C GLY A 102 -2.23 -3.98 1.15
N THR A 103 -2.53 -4.38 -0.08
CA THR A 103 -2.97 -3.45 -1.12
C THR A 103 -4.34 -2.90 -0.78
N GLN A 104 -4.52 -1.58 -0.88
CA GLN A 104 -5.81 -0.95 -0.59
C GLN A 104 -6.86 -1.37 -1.61
N VAL A 105 -8.04 -1.74 -1.12
CA VAL A 105 -9.19 -2.06 -1.97
C VAL A 105 -9.85 -0.76 -2.38
N LYS A 106 -9.93 -0.53 -3.69
CA LYS A 106 -10.58 0.64 -4.29
C LYS A 106 -11.40 0.20 -5.50
N GLY A 107 -12.65 0.67 -5.57
CA GLY A 107 -13.52 0.35 -6.70
C GLY A 107 -13.92 -1.11 -6.74
N ASN A 108 -14.04 -1.76 -5.59
CA ASN A 108 -14.37 -3.18 -5.53
C ASN A 108 -14.94 -3.52 -4.16
N PHE A 109 -15.52 -4.72 -4.07
CA PHE A 109 -15.90 -5.32 -2.79
C PHE A 109 -14.65 -5.97 -2.16
N ALA A 110 -14.46 -5.71 -0.87
CA ALA A 110 -13.42 -6.39 -0.11
C ALA A 110 -13.95 -7.73 0.45
N SER A 111 -13.07 -8.52 1.03
CA SER A 111 -13.42 -9.81 1.60
C SER A 111 -14.36 -9.70 2.81
N ASN A 112 -14.46 -8.52 3.43
CA ASN A 112 -15.41 -8.27 4.51
C ASN A 112 -16.84 -8.01 4.00
N GLY A 113 -17.06 -7.97 2.68
CA GLY A 113 -18.38 -7.80 2.08
C GLY A 113 -18.78 -6.36 1.79
N TYR A 114 -17.97 -5.38 2.16
CA TYR A 114 -18.24 -3.98 1.87
C TYR A 114 -17.56 -3.52 0.59
N TYR A 115 -18.17 -2.54 -0.08
CA TYR A 115 -17.61 -1.89 -1.25
C TYR A 115 -16.83 -0.65 -0.84
N TYR A 116 -15.70 -0.44 -1.48
CA TYR A 116 -14.83 0.71 -1.20
C TYR A 116 -14.68 1.55 -2.46
N ASP A 117 -14.82 2.86 -2.29
CA ASP A 117 -14.88 3.82 -3.38
C ASP A 117 -13.62 3.77 -4.26
N GLU A 118 -13.83 3.92 -5.57
CA GLU A 118 -12.75 3.84 -6.54
C GLU A 118 -11.68 4.92 -6.34
N ASP A 119 -12.09 6.12 -5.96
CA ASP A 119 -11.16 7.25 -5.82
C ASP A 119 -10.62 7.35 -4.40
N SER A 120 -11.50 7.41 -3.42
CA SER A 120 -11.11 7.66 -2.03
C SER A 120 -10.69 6.41 -1.27
N GLY A 121 -11.18 5.24 -1.68
CA GLY A 121 -11.03 4.02 -0.90
C GLY A 121 -11.96 3.96 0.31
N ALA A 122 -12.83 4.95 0.51
CA ALA A 122 -13.74 4.95 1.64
C ALA A 122 -14.87 3.93 1.45
N ARG A 123 -15.27 3.28 2.53
CA ARG A 123 -16.40 2.36 2.48
C ARG A 123 -17.66 3.09 2.05
N VAL A 124 -18.40 2.48 1.12
CA VAL A 124 -19.66 3.03 0.60
C VAL A 124 -20.82 2.37 1.32
N ASP A 125 -21.74 3.19 1.85
CA ASP A 125 -22.95 2.69 2.47
C ASP A 125 -24.07 2.61 1.43
N PHE A 126 -24.41 1.39 1.01
CA PHE A 126 -25.51 1.15 0.06
C PHE A 126 -26.87 0.97 0.73
N GLY A 127 -26.95 1.14 2.05
CA GLY A 127 -28.15 0.80 2.79
C GLY A 127 -28.20 -0.68 3.18
N LYS A 128 -29.39 -1.19 3.41
CA LYS A 128 -29.57 -2.55 3.95
C LYS A 128 -30.70 -3.29 3.24
N ASN A 129 -30.56 -4.59 3.11
CA ASN A 129 -31.61 -5.49 2.61
C ASN A 129 -32.16 -5.02 1.27
N GLN A 130 -31.29 -4.75 0.31
CA GLN A 130 -31.72 -4.22 -1.00
C GLN A 130 -30.75 -4.60 -2.09
N PHE A 131 -31.25 -4.54 -3.33
CA PHE A 131 -30.39 -4.66 -4.50
C PHE A 131 -29.68 -3.36 -4.75
N VAL A 132 -28.42 -3.44 -5.16
CA VAL A 132 -27.58 -2.29 -5.53
C VAL A 132 -26.92 -2.58 -6.87
N LYS A 133 -26.73 -1.55 -7.68
CA LYS A 133 -26.07 -1.69 -8.98
C LYS A 133 -24.69 -1.04 -8.92
N VAL A 134 -23.67 -1.82 -9.22
CA VAL A 134 -22.28 -1.37 -9.22
C VAL A 134 -21.64 -1.80 -10.54
N ASP A 135 -21.13 -0.86 -11.33
CA ASP A 135 -20.48 -1.13 -12.62
C ASP A 135 -21.29 -2.05 -13.52
N ASN A 136 -22.60 -1.74 -13.67
CA ASN A 136 -23.56 -2.48 -14.49
C ASN A 136 -23.88 -3.90 -13.97
N ASN A 137 -23.43 -4.27 -12.83
CA ASN A 137 -23.77 -5.54 -12.18
C ASN A 137 -24.68 -5.31 -10.99
N TRP A 138 -25.60 -6.24 -10.76
CA TRP A 138 -26.50 -6.18 -9.63
C TRP A 138 -26.04 -7.08 -8.50
N TYR A 139 -26.11 -6.55 -7.29
CA TYR A 139 -25.74 -7.24 -6.05
C TYR A 139 -26.86 -7.06 -5.05
N TYR A 140 -26.91 -7.94 -4.05
CA TYR A 140 -27.80 -7.76 -2.91
C TYR A 140 -26.98 -7.56 -1.65
N VAL A 141 -27.35 -6.55 -0.86
CA VAL A 141 -26.71 -6.31 0.44
C VAL A 141 -27.66 -6.71 1.56
N ASP A 142 -27.09 -7.30 2.61
CA ASP A 142 -27.83 -7.82 3.75
C ASP A 142 -28.19 -6.72 4.76
N ASN A 143 -28.63 -7.13 5.97
CA ASN A 143 -29.02 -6.18 7.00
C ASN A 143 -27.84 -5.46 7.66
N GLN A 144 -26.62 -5.79 7.27
CA GLN A 144 -25.41 -5.09 7.68
C GLN A 144 -24.81 -4.26 6.54
N GLY A 145 -25.47 -4.27 5.38
CA GLY A 145 -24.94 -3.57 4.19
C GLY A 145 -23.84 -4.34 3.47
N LYS A 146 -23.67 -5.63 3.78
CA LYS A 146 -22.63 -6.46 3.16
C LYS A 146 -23.22 -7.22 1.98
N ILE A 147 -22.40 -7.43 0.95
CA ILE A 147 -22.77 -8.23 -0.21
C ILE A 147 -23.03 -9.67 0.22
N VAL A 148 -24.11 -10.28 -0.30
CA VAL A 148 -24.34 -11.70 -0.14
C VAL A 148 -23.85 -12.46 -1.35
N LYS A 149 -23.40 -13.70 -1.13
CA LYS A 149 -22.83 -14.56 -2.16
C LYS A 149 -23.54 -15.90 -2.18
N GLY A 150 -23.47 -16.55 -3.33
CA GLY A 150 -24.06 -17.85 -3.52
C GLY A 150 -25.57 -17.79 -3.72
N ALA A 151 -26.21 -18.95 -3.66
CA ALA A 151 -27.66 -19.06 -3.85
C ALA A 151 -28.40 -18.49 -2.65
N GLN A 152 -29.35 -17.59 -2.90
CA GLN A 152 -30.12 -16.91 -1.87
C GLN A 152 -31.60 -16.93 -2.24
N THR A 153 -32.46 -16.94 -1.21
CA THR A 153 -33.88 -16.69 -1.37
C THR A 153 -34.19 -15.33 -0.74
N ILE A 154 -34.68 -14.41 -1.54
CA ILE A 154 -34.91 -13.04 -1.11
C ILE A 154 -36.40 -12.72 -1.30
N ASP A 155 -37.08 -12.35 -0.19
CA ASP A 155 -38.53 -12.02 -0.19
C ASP A 155 -39.41 -13.19 -0.70
N GLY A 156 -39.12 -14.35 -0.18
CA GLY A 156 -39.84 -15.55 -0.54
C GLY A 156 -39.13 -16.34 -1.57
#